data_50086917daa96bda1d694a53a86071ce
#
_entry.id   50086917daa96bda1d694a53a86071ce
#
_cell.length_a   1.000
_cell.length_b   1.000
_cell.length_c   1.000
_cell.angle_alpha   90.00
_cell.angle_beta   90.00
_cell.angle_gamma   90.00
#
_symmetry.space_group_name_H-M   'P 1'
#
loop_
_entity.id
_entity.type
_entity.pdbx_description
1 polymer ?
#
loop_
_entity_poly.entity_id
_entity_poly.type
_entity_poly.pdbx_seq_one_letter_code
_entity_poly.pdbx_strand_id
1 'polypeptide(L)'
;KLNFSFSGCLQEKTISHQEKMKQKEFLLGVSAMLPLLLGVVPFGLVFGVLGISSGLSETETILMSSIIFAGASQVVFAQLWAAGSAYIVIGSSVALINLRHVLYSASVAQHLDKLNFKWRIILAYLLTDEAFAVSIKRFTSHGTSRPVHFFMLGSGLTLWLTWQTSTIIGVIVGSTIPENWELAFAIPLTFIAIVVPLLR
;
A
#
# COMPACT_ATOMS: atom_id res chain seq x y z
N LYS A 1 37.36 -10.44 -37.54
CA LYS A 1 36.05 -11.12 -37.34
C LYS A 1 35.84 -11.64 -35.90
N LEU A 2 36.88 -11.74 -35.05
CA LEU A 2 36.78 -12.26 -33.68
C LEU A 2 36.27 -11.26 -32.64
N ASN A 3 36.38 -9.94 -32.86
CA ASN A 3 35.94 -8.92 -31.89
C ASN A 3 34.42 -8.74 -31.75
N PHE A 4 33.64 -9.15 -32.75
CA PHE A 4 32.16 -8.96 -32.73
C PHE A 4 31.44 -9.99 -31.85
N SER A 5 31.98 -11.21 -31.75
CA SER A 5 31.37 -12.30 -30.95
C SER A 5 31.60 -12.14 -29.45
N PHE A 6 32.75 -11.57 -29.05
CA PHE A 6 33.08 -11.41 -27.63
C PHE A 6 32.28 -10.26 -26.97
N SER A 7 32.02 -9.18 -27.72
CA SER A 7 31.18 -8.07 -27.25
C SER A 7 29.72 -8.49 -27.00
N GLY A 8 29.15 -9.33 -27.88
CA GLY A 8 27.79 -9.85 -27.73
C GLY A 8 27.62 -10.74 -26.49
N CYS A 9 28.56 -11.63 -26.22
CA CYS A 9 28.52 -12.51 -25.05
C CYS A 9 28.67 -11.77 -23.73
N LEU A 10 29.45 -10.68 -23.67
CA LEU A 10 29.58 -9.83 -22.48
C LEU A 10 28.31 -9.04 -22.26
N GLN A 11 27.69 -8.53 -23.31
CA GLN A 11 26.44 -7.76 -23.22
C GLN A 11 25.28 -8.64 -22.77
N GLU A 12 25.17 -9.86 -23.25
CA GLU A 12 24.17 -10.84 -22.85
C GLU A 12 24.30 -11.23 -21.36
N LYS A 13 25.53 -11.49 -20.90
CA LYS A 13 25.81 -11.75 -19.47
C LYS A 13 25.46 -10.56 -18.57
N THR A 14 25.72 -9.34 -19.00
CA THR A 14 25.40 -8.11 -18.25
C THR A 14 23.90 -7.92 -18.14
N ILE A 15 23.14 -8.12 -19.22
CA ILE A 15 21.67 -8.05 -19.22
C ILE A 15 21.08 -9.10 -18.29
N SER A 16 21.53 -10.35 -18.39
CA SER A 16 21.09 -11.45 -17.52
C SER A 16 21.37 -11.17 -16.04
N HIS A 17 22.52 -10.57 -15.72
CA HIS A 17 22.86 -10.18 -14.35
C HIS A 17 21.96 -9.06 -13.82
N GLN A 18 21.65 -8.06 -14.62
CA GLN A 18 20.75 -6.98 -14.24
C GLN A 18 19.31 -7.46 -14.00
N GLU A 19 18.80 -8.35 -14.86
CA GLU A 19 17.46 -8.93 -14.65
C GLU A 19 17.38 -9.74 -13.36
N LYS A 20 18.39 -10.55 -13.05
CA LYS A 20 18.48 -11.28 -11.78
C LYS A 20 18.51 -10.33 -10.57
N MET A 21 19.19 -9.19 -10.67
CA MET A 21 19.21 -8.19 -9.59
C MET A 21 17.82 -7.56 -9.39
N LYS A 22 17.09 -7.24 -10.45
CA LYS A 22 15.73 -6.70 -10.37
C LYS A 22 14.78 -7.68 -9.68
N GLN A 23 14.80 -8.95 -10.12
CA GLN A 23 13.98 -10.01 -9.50
C GLN A 23 14.32 -10.19 -8.02
N LYS A 24 15.62 -10.19 -7.68
CA LYS A 24 16.08 -10.31 -6.29
C LYS A 24 15.56 -9.14 -5.43
N GLU A 25 15.70 -7.90 -5.91
CA GLU A 25 15.19 -6.73 -5.18
C GLU A 25 13.66 -6.78 -5.01
N PHE A 26 12.93 -7.18 -6.05
CA PHE A 26 11.48 -7.37 -5.97
C PHE A 26 11.08 -8.38 -4.88
N LEU A 27 11.68 -9.58 -4.90
CA LEU A 27 11.38 -10.62 -3.92
C LEU A 27 11.79 -10.24 -2.49
N LEU A 28 12.86 -9.48 -2.33
CA LEU A 28 13.24 -8.91 -1.03
C LEU A 28 12.19 -7.90 -0.54
N GLY A 29 11.61 -7.10 -1.43
CA GLY A 29 10.50 -6.20 -1.11
C GLY A 29 9.25 -6.96 -0.66
N VAL A 30 8.87 -8.00 -1.38
CA VAL A 30 7.78 -8.90 -0.99
C VAL A 30 8.02 -9.47 0.41
N SER A 31 9.19 -10.06 0.64
CA SER A 31 9.55 -10.67 1.93
C SER A 31 9.56 -9.67 3.08
N ALA A 32 10.04 -8.44 2.85
CA ALA A 32 10.06 -7.39 3.86
C ALA A 32 8.65 -6.92 4.27
N MET A 33 7.67 -7.04 3.36
CA MET A 33 6.28 -6.67 3.64
C MET A 33 5.52 -7.74 4.44
N LEU A 34 5.85 -9.02 4.27
CA LEU A 34 5.08 -10.13 4.88
C LEU A 34 4.76 -9.96 6.38
N PRO A 35 5.70 -9.56 7.25
CA PRO A 35 5.40 -9.38 8.68
C PRO A 35 4.32 -8.32 8.94
N LEU A 36 4.27 -7.26 8.13
CA LEU A 36 3.30 -6.17 8.29
C LEU A 36 1.89 -6.57 7.86
N LEU A 37 1.77 -7.60 7.01
CA LEU A 37 0.46 -8.09 6.55
C LEU A 37 -0.41 -8.62 7.69
N LEU A 38 0.18 -9.06 8.80
CA LEU A 38 -0.57 -9.49 9.99
C LEU A 38 -1.47 -8.37 10.55
N GLY A 39 -1.05 -7.12 10.44
CA GLY A 39 -1.86 -5.95 10.80
C GLY A 39 -2.76 -5.47 9.65
N VAL A 40 -2.27 -5.56 8.42
CA VAL A 40 -2.96 -5.06 7.22
C VAL A 40 -4.22 -5.87 6.91
N VAL A 41 -4.14 -7.20 7.00
CA VAL A 41 -5.29 -8.09 6.70
C VAL A 41 -6.51 -7.77 7.56
N PRO A 42 -6.44 -7.79 8.90
CA PRO A 42 -7.61 -7.46 9.72
C PRO A 42 -8.08 -6.02 9.50
N PHE A 43 -7.17 -5.08 9.25
CA PHE A 43 -7.55 -3.69 9.00
C PHE A 43 -8.32 -3.53 7.67
N GLY A 44 -7.89 -4.20 6.61
CA GLY A 44 -8.61 -4.22 5.33
C GLY A 44 -9.99 -4.89 5.42
N LEU A 45 -10.11 -5.99 6.20
CA LEU A 45 -11.39 -6.62 6.51
C LEU A 45 -12.35 -5.65 7.21
N VAL A 46 -11.87 -4.99 8.27
CA VAL A 46 -12.64 -3.99 9.03
C VAL A 46 -13.10 -2.86 8.12
N PHE A 47 -12.22 -2.36 7.24
CA PHE A 47 -12.60 -1.31 6.28
C PHE A 47 -13.72 -1.77 5.34
N GLY A 48 -13.64 -2.99 4.80
CA GLY A 48 -14.69 -3.55 3.94
C GLY A 48 -16.05 -3.61 4.63
N VAL A 49 -16.09 -4.12 5.87
CA VAL A 49 -17.30 -4.15 6.71
C VAL A 49 -17.80 -2.74 7.02
N LEU A 50 -16.89 -1.84 7.40
CA LEU A 50 -17.22 -0.45 7.71
C LEU A 50 -17.83 0.28 6.51
N GLY A 51 -17.30 0.10 5.31
CA GLY A 51 -17.85 0.71 4.09
C GLY A 51 -19.32 0.37 3.91
N ILE A 52 -19.66 -0.92 4.01
CA ILE A 52 -21.05 -1.40 3.90
C ILE A 52 -21.92 -0.83 5.04
N SER A 53 -21.47 -0.94 6.28
CA SER A 53 -22.24 -0.45 7.44
C SER A 53 -22.39 1.09 7.45
N SER A 54 -21.55 1.80 6.72
CA SER A 54 -21.64 3.25 6.52
C SER A 54 -22.64 3.67 5.42
N GLY A 55 -23.32 2.71 4.78
CA GLY A 55 -24.27 2.94 3.70
C GLY A 55 -23.64 3.11 2.31
N LEU A 56 -22.36 2.77 2.15
CA LEU A 56 -21.73 2.67 0.83
C LEU A 56 -22.12 1.34 0.18
N SER A 57 -22.33 1.35 -1.12
CA SER A 57 -22.52 0.11 -1.89
C SER A 57 -21.21 -0.70 -1.93
N GLU A 58 -21.31 -1.99 -2.25
CA GLU A 58 -20.14 -2.88 -2.43
C GLU A 58 -19.17 -2.30 -3.47
N THR A 59 -19.70 -1.81 -4.60
CA THR A 59 -18.89 -1.22 -5.67
C THR A 59 -18.18 0.05 -5.21
N GLU A 60 -18.88 0.94 -4.50
CA GLU A 60 -18.27 2.18 -3.99
C GLU A 60 -17.15 1.89 -2.98
N THR A 61 -17.36 0.93 -2.09
CA THR A 61 -16.36 0.52 -1.10
C THR A 61 -15.10 -0.04 -1.79
N ILE A 62 -15.26 -0.93 -2.78
CA ILE A 62 -14.13 -1.51 -3.53
C ILE A 62 -13.43 -0.47 -4.39
N LEU A 63 -14.16 0.40 -5.08
CA LEU A 63 -13.59 1.47 -5.89
C LEU A 63 -12.83 2.46 -5.02
N MET A 64 -13.38 2.85 -3.87
CA MET A 64 -12.68 3.73 -2.93
C MET A 64 -11.39 3.08 -2.44
N SER A 65 -11.40 1.78 -2.12
CA SER A 65 -10.21 1.03 -1.74
C SER A 65 -9.12 1.04 -2.82
N SER A 66 -9.53 0.94 -4.08
CA SER A 66 -8.60 0.90 -5.22
C SER A 66 -8.09 2.28 -5.62
N ILE A 67 -8.90 3.32 -5.51
CA ILE A 67 -8.53 4.69 -5.94
C ILE A 67 -7.77 5.41 -4.82
N ILE A 68 -8.27 5.32 -3.59
CA ILE A 68 -7.67 5.97 -2.41
C ILE A 68 -6.97 4.89 -1.58
N PHE A 69 -5.78 4.50 -2.00
CA PHE A 69 -5.00 3.49 -1.28
C PHE A 69 -4.35 4.07 -0.01
N ALA A 70 -5.20 4.41 0.99
CA ALA A 70 -4.79 5.03 2.25
C ALA A 70 -5.78 4.68 3.38
N GLY A 71 -5.56 3.56 4.06
CA GLY A 71 -6.49 2.95 5.01
C GLY A 71 -7.08 3.88 6.06
N ALA A 72 -6.26 4.70 6.74
CA ALA A 72 -6.75 5.62 7.76
C ALA A 72 -7.72 6.68 7.21
N SER A 73 -7.45 7.25 6.03
CA SER A 73 -8.34 8.22 5.41
C SER A 73 -9.63 7.60 4.88
N GLN A 74 -9.58 6.34 4.44
CA GLN A 74 -10.78 5.58 4.04
C GLN A 74 -11.72 5.35 5.22
N VAL A 75 -11.18 4.96 6.38
CA VAL A 75 -11.97 4.79 7.61
C VAL A 75 -12.63 6.10 8.03
N VAL A 76 -11.88 7.21 8.04
CA VAL A 76 -12.43 8.53 8.37
C VAL A 76 -13.48 8.98 7.36
N PHE A 77 -13.25 8.73 6.07
CA PHE A 77 -14.26 8.99 5.04
C PHE A 77 -15.57 8.25 5.34
N ALA A 78 -15.50 6.93 5.57
CA ALA A 78 -16.68 6.10 5.82
C ALA A 78 -17.45 6.56 7.09
N GLN A 79 -16.74 6.90 8.16
CA GLN A 79 -17.35 7.38 9.40
C GLN A 79 -18.03 8.74 9.23
N LEU A 80 -17.38 9.69 8.55
CA LEU A 80 -17.96 11.02 8.29
C LEU A 80 -19.13 10.94 7.31
N TRP A 81 -19.05 10.01 6.35
CA TRP A 81 -20.15 9.74 5.43
C TRP A 81 -21.38 9.20 6.17
N ALA A 82 -21.21 8.19 7.02
CA ALA A 82 -22.29 7.64 7.86
C ALA A 82 -22.90 8.69 8.81
N ALA A 83 -22.09 9.63 9.29
CA ALA A 83 -22.54 10.73 10.12
C ALA A 83 -23.29 11.85 9.36
N GLY A 84 -23.43 11.74 8.03
CA GLY A 84 -24.06 12.77 7.19
C GLY A 84 -23.29 14.09 7.14
N SER A 85 -21.96 14.05 7.34
CA SER A 85 -21.13 15.25 7.36
C SER A 85 -21.11 15.95 6.00
N ALA A 86 -20.95 17.28 5.99
CA ALA A 86 -20.82 18.05 4.76
C ALA A 86 -19.58 17.61 3.96
N TYR A 87 -19.69 17.55 2.64
CA TYR A 87 -18.60 17.10 1.74
C TYR A 87 -17.27 17.84 1.95
N ILE A 88 -17.36 19.14 2.30
CA ILE A 88 -16.15 19.93 2.58
C ILE A 88 -15.42 19.43 3.83
N VAL A 89 -16.17 18.98 4.86
CA VAL A 89 -15.60 18.40 6.08
C VAL A 89 -14.95 17.07 5.78
N ILE A 90 -15.63 16.22 5.01
CA ILE A 90 -15.08 14.92 4.57
C ILE A 90 -13.79 15.13 3.78
N GLY A 91 -13.84 15.97 2.74
CA GLY A 91 -12.69 16.21 1.86
C GLY A 91 -11.51 16.83 2.58
N SER A 92 -11.73 17.83 3.45
CA SER A 92 -10.64 18.45 4.22
C SER A 92 -10.04 17.48 5.24
N SER A 93 -10.83 16.66 5.91
CA SER A 93 -10.34 15.65 6.86
C SER A 93 -9.47 14.59 6.16
N VAL A 94 -9.93 14.05 5.03
CA VAL A 94 -9.17 13.11 4.21
C VAL A 94 -7.87 13.74 3.70
N ALA A 95 -7.92 14.98 3.22
CA ALA A 95 -6.73 15.71 2.75
C ALA A 95 -5.70 15.90 3.87
N LEU A 96 -6.14 16.33 5.06
CA LEU A 96 -5.27 16.52 6.22
C LEU A 96 -4.57 15.22 6.65
N ILE A 97 -5.31 14.12 6.72
CA ILE A 97 -4.74 12.81 7.07
C ILE A 97 -3.70 12.39 6.03
N ASN A 98 -3.95 12.66 4.75
CA ASN A 98 -3.07 12.26 3.66
C ASN A 98 -1.85 13.20 3.46
N LEU A 99 -1.73 14.33 4.19
CA LEU A 99 -0.53 15.17 4.16
C LEU A 99 0.76 14.41 4.50
N ARG A 100 0.68 13.36 5.29
CA ARG A 100 1.82 12.46 5.57
C ARG A 100 2.44 11.87 4.30
N HIS A 101 1.64 11.56 3.26
CA HIS A 101 2.16 11.05 2.00
C HIS A 101 3.03 12.09 1.24
N VAL A 102 2.79 13.38 1.46
CA VAL A 102 3.67 14.45 0.93
C VAL A 102 5.07 14.35 1.55
N LEU A 103 5.15 14.12 2.87
CA LEU A 103 6.43 13.94 3.57
C LEU A 103 7.16 12.68 3.11
N TYR A 104 6.43 11.57 2.95
CA TYR A 104 7.01 10.32 2.42
C TYR A 104 7.51 10.51 0.99
N SER A 105 6.70 11.14 0.13
CA SER A 105 7.07 11.44 -1.25
C SER A 105 8.31 12.31 -1.33
N ALA A 106 8.42 13.36 -0.51
CA ALA A 106 9.59 14.22 -0.46
C ALA A 106 10.85 13.45 -0.05
N SER A 107 10.73 12.53 0.94
CA SER A 107 11.84 11.71 1.42
C SER A 107 12.32 10.70 0.37
N VAL A 108 11.40 10.12 -0.41
CA VAL A 108 11.71 9.08 -1.41
C VAL A 108 12.11 9.69 -2.76
N ALA A 109 11.63 10.90 -3.09
CA ALA A 109 11.82 11.54 -4.40
C ALA A 109 13.29 11.62 -4.83
N GLN A 110 14.20 11.96 -3.90
CA GLN A 110 15.65 12.04 -4.17
C GLN A 110 16.28 10.71 -4.64
N HIS A 111 15.64 9.58 -4.35
CA HIS A 111 16.10 8.24 -4.77
C HIS A 111 15.47 7.79 -6.09
N LEU A 112 14.42 8.49 -6.54
CA LEU A 112 13.63 8.16 -7.72
C LEU A 112 13.80 9.18 -8.87
N ASP A 113 14.63 10.20 -8.71
CA ASP A 113 14.81 11.31 -9.65
C ASP A 113 15.26 10.85 -11.05
N LYS A 114 16.08 9.79 -11.10
CA LYS A 114 16.61 9.20 -12.35
C LYS A 114 15.61 8.26 -13.06
N LEU A 115 14.49 7.94 -12.44
CA LEU A 115 13.47 7.09 -13.04
C LEU A 115 12.59 7.89 -14.00
N ASN A 116 12.09 7.21 -15.03
CA ASN A 116 11.13 7.80 -15.93
C ASN A 116 9.79 8.12 -15.23
N PHE A 117 9.00 9.01 -15.81
CA PHE A 117 7.76 9.51 -15.23
C PHE A 117 6.75 8.40 -14.89
N LYS A 118 6.64 7.37 -15.73
CA LYS A 118 5.72 6.23 -15.50
C LYS A 118 6.07 5.47 -14.22
N TRP A 119 7.34 5.18 -14.00
CA TRP A 119 7.81 4.54 -12.77
C TRP A 119 7.51 5.38 -11.54
N ARG A 120 7.74 6.69 -11.63
CA ARG A 120 7.49 7.61 -10.51
C ARG A 120 6.02 7.64 -10.12
N ILE A 121 5.09 7.64 -11.09
CA ILE A 121 3.64 7.57 -10.82
C ILE A 121 3.27 6.25 -10.14
N ILE A 122 3.72 5.11 -10.68
CA ILE A 122 3.40 3.79 -10.11
C ILE A 122 3.88 3.69 -8.67
N LEU A 123 5.12 4.10 -8.41
CA LEU A 123 5.69 4.03 -7.06
C LEU A 123 5.07 5.06 -6.11
N ALA A 124 4.67 6.23 -6.59
CA ALA A 124 3.94 7.22 -5.79
C ALA A 124 2.56 6.71 -5.37
N TYR A 125 1.84 6.02 -6.26
CA TYR A 125 0.55 5.41 -5.94
C TYR A 125 0.70 4.28 -4.89
N LEU A 126 1.76 3.49 -4.95
CA LEU A 126 2.04 2.40 -4.02
C LEU A 126 2.70 2.85 -2.71
N LEU A 127 2.97 4.16 -2.55
CA LEU A 127 3.65 4.72 -1.38
C LEU A 127 2.67 4.92 -0.24
N THR A 128 2.56 3.93 0.63
CA THR A 128 1.83 3.98 1.90
C THR A 128 2.78 4.05 3.08
N ASP A 129 2.24 4.11 4.32
CA ASP A 129 3.02 4.12 5.55
C ASP A 129 3.96 2.92 5.65
N GLU A 130 3.43 1.73 5.38
CA GLU A 130 4.16 0.46 5.47
C GLU A 130 5.18 0.34 4.33
N ALA A 131 4.80 0.69 3.11
CA ALA A 131 5.69 0.68 1.96
C ALA A 131 6.85 1.66 2.15
N PHE A 132 6.59 2.85 2.71
CA PHE A 132 7.63 3.81 3.10
C PHE A 132 8.54 3.22 4.17
N ALA A 133 7.99 2.69 5.26
CA ALA A 133 8.75 2.18 6.40
C ALA A 133 9.77 1.09 6.00
N VAL A 134 9.38 0.14 5.14
CA VAL A 134 10.28 -0.92 4.69
C VAL A 134 11.27 -0.43 3.62
N SER A 135 10.87 0.52 2.77
CA SER A 135 11.66 0.95 1.61
C SER A 135 12.71 1.99 1.95
N ILE A 136 12.44 2.92 2.87
CA ILE A 136 13.36 4.03 3.16
C ILE A 136 14.73 3.53 3.64
N LYS A 137 14.77 2.53 4.50
CA LYS A 137 16.02 1.91 4.96
C LYS A 137 16.80 1.31 3.80
N ARG A 138 16.12 0.71 2.83
CA ARG A 138 16.74 0.11 1.65
C ARG A 138 17.34 1.17 0.73
N PHE A 139 16.62 2.27 0.50
CA PHE A 139 17.10 3.40 -0.27
C PHE A 139 18.34 4.04 0.35
N THR A 140 18.33 4.30 1.65
CA THR A 140 19.46 4.93 2.35
C THR A 140 20.70 4.05 2.42
N SER A 141 20.53 2.70 2.50
CA SER A 141 21.66 1.76 2.60
C SER A 141 22.34 1.46 1.28
N HIS A 142 21.64 1.52 0.13
CA HIS A 142 22.16 1.08 -1.16
C HIS A 142 22.19 2.17 -2.22
N GLY A 143 21.55 3.31 -1.99
CA GLY A 143 21.51 4.44 -2.90
C GLY A 143 21.10 4.02 -4.32
N THR A 144 21.78 4.57 -5.34
CA THR A 144 21.53 4.29 -6.76
C THR A 144 22.32 3.10 -7.32
N SER A 145 23.13 2.41 -6.51
CA SER A 145 23.98 1.30 -6.95
C SER A 145 23.21 0.02 -7.29
N ARG A 146 21.96 -0.09 -6.81
CA ARG A 146 21.06 -1.22 -7.07
C ARG A 146 19.71 -0.74 -7.58
N PRO A 147 18.95 -1.59 -8.29
CA PRO A 147 17.59 -1.23 -8.76
C PRO A 147 16.55 -1.28 -7.62
N VAL A 148 16.76 -0.47 -6.57
CA VAL A 148 15.97 -0.48 -5.32
C VAL A 148 14.50 -0.12 -5.55
N HIS A 149 14.16 0.55 -6.65
CA HIS A 149 12.78 0.80 -7.03
C HIS A 149 11.97 -0.50 -7.26
N PHE A 150 12.63 -1.62 -7.63
CA PHE A 150 11.96 -2.93 -7.67
C PHE A 150 11.66 -3.48 -6.28
N PHE A 151 12.46 -3.15 -5.27
CA PHE A 151 12.13 -3.48 -3.88
C PHE A 151 10.85 -2.76 -3.44
N MET A 152 10.76 -1.46 -3.71
CA MET A 152 9.56 -0.68 -3.40
C MET A 152 8.33 -1.16 -4.20
N LEU A 153 8.52 -1.55 -5.46
CA LEU A 153 7.46 -2.17 -6.27
C LEU A 153 6.98 -3.48 -5.63
N GLY A 154 7.89 -4.37 -5.24
CA GLY A 154 7.55 -5.66 -4.61
C GLY A 154 6.81 -5.48 -3.29
N SER A 155 7.29 -4.60 -2.41
CA SER A 155 6.62 -4.32 -1.13
C SER A 155 5.26 -3.66 -1.33
N GLY A 156 5.16 -2.65 -2.19
CA GLY A 156 3.91 -1.92 -2.44
C GLY A 156 2.84 -2.78 -3.13
N LEU A 157 3.21 -3.60 -4.14
CA LEU A 157 2.27 -4.52 -4.79
C LEU A 157 1.76 -5.60 -3.83
N THR A 158 2.63 -6.16 -3.00
CA THR A 158 2.23 -7.15 -2.00
C THR A 158 1.22 -6.55 -1.02
N LEU A 159 1.47 -5.35 -0.54
CA LEU A 159 0.56 -4.63 0.33
C LEU A 159 -0.77 -4.34 -0.39
N TRP A 160 -0.73 -3.82 -1.62
CA TRP A 160 -1.91 -3.49 -2.40
C TRP A 160 -2.81 -4.71 -2.64
N LEU A 161 -2.23 -5.82 -3.10
CA LEU A 161 -2.98 -7.06 -3.34
C LEU A 161 -3.62 -7.58 -2.05
N THR A 162 -2.88 -7.56 -0.95
CA THR A 162 -3.40 -7.98 0.36
C THR A 162 -4.54 -7.06 0.82
N TRP A 163 -4.37 -5.74 0.69
CA TRP A 163 -5.38 -4.77 1.06
C TRP A 163 -6.67 -4.95 0.24
N GLN A 164 -6.57 -5.08 -1.10
CA GLN A 164 -7.74 -5.27 -1.95
C GLN A 164 -8.46 -6.59 -1.63
N THR A 165 -7.73 -7.69 -1.49
CA THR A 165 -8.34 -8.98 -1.16
C THR A 165 -9.02 -8.95 0.21
N SER A 166 -8.40 -8.35 1.21
CA SER A 166 -8.99 -8.19 2.55
C SER A 166 -10.22 -7.30 2.52
N THR A 167 -10.19 -6.19 1.79
CA THR A 167 -11.36 -5.31 1.62
C THR A 167 -12.51 -6.04 0.95
N ILE A 168 -12.27 -6.78 -0.14
CA ILE A 168 -13.31 -7.53 -0.85
C ILE A 168 -13.95 -8.58 0.09
N ILE A 169 -13.13 -9.32 0.84
CA ILE A 169 -13.65 -10.28 1.83
C ILE A 169 -14.46 -9.54 2.90
N GLY A 170 -13.99 -8.41 3.39
CA GLY A 170 -14.70 -7.56 4.35
C GLY A 170 -16.03 -7.05 3.83
N VAL A 171 -16.11 -6.66 2.55
CA VAL A 171 -17.37 -6.26 1.88
C VAL A 171 -18.35 -7.43 1.83
N ILE A 172 -17.92 -8.62 1.40
CA ILE A 172 -18.77 -9.82 1.35
C ILE A 172 -19.28 -10.20 2.75
N VAL A 173 -18.40 -10.14 3.75
CA VAL A 173 -18.82 -10.40 5.14
C VAL A 173 -19.79 -9.32 5.61
N GLY A 174 -19.50 -8.04 5.35
CA GLY A 174 -20.33 -6.91 5.74
C GLY A 174 -21.73 -6.97 5.14
N SER A 175 -21.86 -7.38 3.88
CA SER A 175 -23.18 -7.53 3.21
C SER A 175 -24.03 -8.69 3.73
N THR A 176 -23.43 -9.61 4.50
CA THR A 176 -24.15 -10.75 5.12
C THR A 176 -24.53 -10.49 6.57
N ILE A 177 -24.01 -9.44 7.20
CA ILE A 177 -24.29 -9.12 8.60
C ILE A 177 -25.64 -8.39 8.71
N PRO A 178 -26.55 -8.81 9.62
CA PRO A 178 -27.79 -8.10 9.85
C PRO A 178 -27.57 -6.67 10.33
N GLU A 179 -28.38 -5.72 9.84
CA GLU A 179 -28.27 -4.28 10.17
C GLU A 179 -28.41 -3.96 11.68
N ASN A 180 -29.04 -4.85 12.45
CA ASN A 180 -29.22 -4.69 13.88
C ASN A 180 -27.99 -5.03 14.73
N TRP A 181 -26.89 -5.46 14.11
CA TRP A 181 -25.62 -5.65 14.81
C TRP A 181 -24.84 -4.33 14.85
N GLU A 182 -24.62 -3.79 16.04
CA GLU A 182 -23.83 -2.56 16.24
C GLU A 182 -22.34 -2.81 15.95
N LEU A 183 -21.98 -2.88 14.67
CA LEU A 183 -20.59 -3.09 14.21
C LEU A 183 -19.66 -1.92 14.53
N ALA A 184 -20.21 -0.75 14.85
CA ALA A 184 -19.43 0.40 15.28
C ALA A 184 -18.49 0.11 16.46
N PHE A 185 -18.83 -0.90 17.28
CA PHE A 185 -18.00 -1.32 18.41
C PHE A 185 -16.89 -2.29 18.01
N ALA A 186 -17.02 -3.01 16.91
CA ALA A 186 -16.04 -3.98 16.45
C ALA A 186 -14.74 -3.31 15.96
N ILE A 187 -14.83 -2.09 15.42
CA ILE A 187 -13.69 -1.36 14.85
C ILE A 187 -12.67 -0.97 15.93
N PRO A 188 -13.05 -0.25 17.03
CA PRO A 188 -12.13 0.06 18.11
C PRO A 188 -11.53 -1.21 18.75
N LEU A 189 -12.32 -2.27 18.93
CA LEU A 189 -11.86 -3.53 19.49
C LEU A 189 -10.80 -4.19 18.61
N THR A 190 -10.98 -4.17 17.30
CA THR A 190 -10.00 -4.73 16.35
C THR A 190 -8.68 -3.95 16.40
N PHE A 191 -8.73 -2.60 16.46
CA PHE A 191 -7.54 -1.78 16.64
C PHE A 191 -6.82 -2.09 17.96
N ILE A 192 -7.54 -2.19 19.06
CA ILE A 192 -6.98 -2.55 20.36
C ILE A 192 -6.34 -3.94 20.31
N ALA A 193 -7.01 -4.92 19.71
CA ALA A 193 -6.50 -6.28 19.57
C ALA A 193 -5.21 -6.37 18.74
N ILE A 194 -5.04 -5.49 17.75
CA ILE A 194 -3.82 -5.42 16.93
C ILE A 194 -2.70 -4.68 17.67
N VAL A 195 -3.02 -3.56 18.32
CA VAL A 195 -2.01 -2.67 18.93
C VAL A 195 -1.48 -3.24 20.25
N VAL A 196 -2.33 -3.83 21.09
CA VAL A 196 -1.91 -4.34 22.41
C VAL A 196 -0.76 -5.38 22.36
N PRO A 197 -0.76 -6.37 21.44
CA PRO A 197 0.38 -7.28 21.31
C PRO A 197 1.67 -6.62 20.83
N LEU A 198 1.60 -5.50 20.10
CA LEU A 198 2.75 -4.77 19.58
C LEU A 198 3.41 -3.86 20.62
N LEU A 199 2.75 -3.63 21.77
CA LEU A 199 3.26 -2.82 22.88
C LEU A 199 4.05 -3.64 23.92
N ARG A 200 4.16 -4.94 23.73
CA ARG A 200 4.95 -5.86 24.55
C ARG A 200 6.24 -6.21 23.86
#